data_dba309ee2401184f77947e4dd4b76905
#
_entry.id   dba309ee2401184f77947e4dd4b76905
#
_cell.length_a   1.000
_cell.length_b   1.000
_cell.length_c   1.000
_cell.angle_alpha   90.00
_cell.angle_beta   90.00
_cell.angle_gamma   90.00
#
_symmetry.space_group_name_H-M   'P 1'
#
loop_
_entity.id
_entity.type
_entity.pdbx_description
1 polymer ?
#
loop_
_entity_poly.entity_id
_entity_poly.type
_entity_poly.pdbx_seq_one_letter_code
_entity_poly.pdbx_strand_id
1 'polypeptide(L)'
;AAHTLGILNRFPKVPRFQDFRKMFDKMSNQIDAVCIGVPDHTHFPITMLAMSLGKHVYVEKPLARTFIECELMMQAAKKYGVVTQMGNQGHSEANYFQFKAWKEAGIIKDVTAITAHMNSARRWHGWDVNMKDFPRAETVPATLDWDCWQGARPQRSYNHDFINGQWRCWYEYGMGALGDWGAHIIDTAHEFLELGLPYEVNPVKLSGHNSFFFPMSSTICFRFPKRKNMPALDITWYDGIDNQPELPEG
;
A
#
# COMPACT_ATOMS: atom_id res chain seq x y z
N ALA A 1 -2.27 1.80 -19.12
CA ALA A 1 -2.28 1.18 -20.45
C ALA A 1 -1.13 1.61 -21.34
N ALA A 2 -0.88 2.91 -21.62
CA ALA A 2 0.14 3.31 -22.61
C ALA A 2 1.57 2.90 -22.23
N HIS A 3 2.02 3.14 -21.00
CA HIS A 3 3.36 2.72 -20.56
C HIS A 3 3.51 1.19 -20.42
N THR A 4 2.43 0.47 -20.21
CA THR A 4 2.44 -0.99 -20.18
C THR A 4 2.65 -1.59 -21.58
N LEU A 5 2.22 -0.89 -22.64
CA LEU A 5 2.40 -1.34 -24.03
C LEU A 5 3.88 -1.50 -24.39
N GLY A 6 4.75 -0.63 -23.92
CA GLY A 6 6.19 -0.73 -24.16
C GLY A 6 6.78 -2.05 -23.67
N ILE A 7 6.39 -2.48 -22.46
CA ILE A 7 6.82 -3.77 -21.90
C ILE A 7 6.17 -4.93 -22.65
N LEU A 8 4.88 -4.86 -22.92
CA LEU A 8 4.17 -5.91 -23.63
C LEU A 8 4.73 -6.17 -25.04
N ASN A 9 5.19 -5.13 -25.71
CA ASN A 9 5.80 -5.25 -27.04
C ASN A 9 7.17 -5.94 -27.01
N ARG A 10 7.86 -5.93 -25.87
CA ARG A 10 9.12 -6.69 -25.70
C ARG A 10 8.88 -8.20 -25.61
N PHE A 11 7.66 -8.61 -25.24
CA PHE A 11 7.28 -10.01 -25.08
C PHE A 11 6.02 -10.34 -25.90
N PRO A 12 6.07 -10.27 -27.24
CA PRO A 12 4.88 -10.38 -28.09
C PRO A 12 4.24 -11.75 -28.11
N LYS A 13 4.98 -12.80 -27.74
CA LYS A 13 4.49 -14.19 -27.71
C LYS A 13 3.84 -14.61 -26.40
N VAL A 14 3.95 -13.78 -25.33
CA VAL A 14 3.38 -14.08 -24.03
C VAL A 14 1.86 -13.89 -24.08
N PRO A 15 1.06 -14.88 -23.67
CA PRO A 15 -0.39 -14.74 -23.59
C PRO A 15 -0.79 -13.56 -22.69
N ARG A 16 -1.85 -12.86 -23.08
CA ARG A 16 -2.36 -11.68 -22.37
C ARG A 16 -3.81 -11.92 -21.93
N PHE A 17 -4.09 -11.58 -20.68
CA PHE A 17 -5.40 -11.71 -20.08
C PHE A 17 -5.80 -10.38 -19.42
N GLN A 18 -7.06 -10.01 -19.54
CA GLN A 18 -7.64 -8.89 -18.80
C GLN A 18 -8.14 -9.33 -17.42
N ASP A 19 -8.49 -10.60 -17.28
CA ASP A 19 -9.00 -11.22 -16.07
C ASP A 19 -8.02 -12.31 -15.59
N PHE A 20 -7.50 -12.13 -14.38
CA PHE A 20 -6.58 -13.08 -13.76
C PHE A 20 -7.21 -14.46 -13.52
N ARG A 21 -8.51 -14.54 -13.31
CA ARG A 21 -9.24 -15.81 -13.14
C ARG A 21 -9.15 -16.64 -14.42
N LYS A 22 -9.38 -16.01 -15.57
CA LYS A 22 -9.24 -16.65 -16.89
C LYS A 22 -7.80 -17.05 -17.20
N MET A 23 -6.82 -16.30 -16.67
CA MET A 23 -5.41 -16.70 -16.77
C MET A 23 -5.15 -17.98 -16.00
N PHE A 24 -5.59 -18.08 -14.76
CA PHE A 24 -5.42 -19.30 -13.97
C PHE A 24 -6.19 -20.48 -14.53
N ASP A 25 -7.43 -20.29 -15.02
CA ASP A 25 -8.21 -21.35 -15.65
C ASP A 25 -7.48 -22.00 -16.84
N LYS A 26 -6.76 -21.18 -17.62
CA LYS A 26 -6.07 -21.65 -18.83
C LYS A 26 -4.63 -22.11 -18.60
N MET A 27 -3.93 -21.51 -17.65
CA MET A 27 -2.47 -21.63 -17.53
C MET A 27 -1.98 -22.07 -16.16
N SER A 28 -2.84 -22.38 -15.21
CA SER A 28 -2.42 -22.67 -13.83
C SER A 28 -1.34 -23.75 -13.75
N ASN A 29 -1.40 -24.78 -14.59
CA ASN A 29 -0.40 -25.86 -14.65
C ASN A 29 0.96 -25.43 -15.26
N GLN A 30 1.06 -24.21 -15.79
CA GLN A 30 2.29 -23.65 -16.38
C GLN A 30 2.84 -22.50 -15.54
N ILE A 31 2.22 -22.20 -14.40
CA ILE A 31 2.60 -21.09 -13.51
C ILE A 31 3.01 -21.66 -12.17
N ASP A 32 4.22 -21.38 -11.72
CA ASP A 32 4.72 -21.75 -10.40
C ASP A 32 4.60 -20.60 -9.39
N ALA A 33 4.75 -19.35 -9.87
CA ALA A 33 4.70 -18.15 -9.08
C ALA A 33 4.04 -16.99 -9.82
N VAL A 34 3.49 -16.04 -9.07
CA VAL A 34 2.90 -14.81 -9.62
C VAL A 34 3.48 -13.57 -8.96
N CYS A 35 3.65 -12.52 -9.76
CA CYS A 35 3.95 -11.18 -9.29
C CYS A 35 2.69 -10.30 -9.44
N ILE A 36 2.21 -9.73 -8.34
CA ILE A 36 0.96 -8.97 -8.26
C ILE A 36 1.29 -7.49 -8.03
N GLY A 37 1.14 -6.67 -9.07
CA GLY A 37 1.37 -5.23 -9.06
C GLY A 37 0.17 -4.47 -9.61
N VAL A 38 -0.96 -4.61 -8.96
CA VAL A 38 -2.28 -4.05 -9.32
C VAL A 38 -2.69 -2.99 -8.29
N PRO A 39 -3.84 -2.29 -8.42
CA PRO A 39 -4.35 -1.43 -7.37
C PRO A 39 -4.60 -2.16 -6.04
N ASP A 40 -4.40 -1.47 -4.90
CA ASP A 40 -4.39 -2.02 -3.54
C ASP A 40 -5.60 -2.92 -3.24
N HIS A 41 -6.78 -2.53 -3.70
CA HIS A 41 -8.03 -3.25 -3.42
C HIS A 41 -8.10 -4.65 -4.05
N THR A 42 -7.24 -4.94 -5.01
CA THR A 42 -7.20 -6.24 -5.70
C THR A 42 -6.04 -7.13 -5.27
N HIS A 43 -5.13 -6.65 -4.41
CA HIS A 43 -4.04 -7.46 -3.86
C HIS A 43 -4.56 -8.72 -3.17
N PHE A 44 -5.47 -8.56 -2.21
CA PHE A 44 -6.00 -9.66 -1.41
C PHE A 44 -6.69 -10.75 -2.25
N PRO A 45 -7.71 -10.46 -3.08
CA PRO A 45 -8.43 -11.51 -3.81
C PRO A 45 -7.53 -12.26 -4.80
N ILE A 46 -6.59 -11.58 -5.48
CA ILE A 46 -5.68 -12.23 -6.42
C ILE A 46 -4.68 -13.12 -5.67
N THR A 47 -4.11 -12.62 -4.57
CA THR A 47 -3.16 -13.38 -3.75
C THR A 47 -3.82 -14.63 -3.16
N MET A 48 -5.03 -14.51 -2.63
CA MET A 48 -5.77 -15.64 -2.06
C MET A 48 -6.06 -16.72 -3.11
N LEU A 49 -6.48 -16.32 -4.31
CA LEU A 49 -6.69 -17.28 -5.40
C LEU A 49 -5.38 -17.97 -5.80
N ALA A 50 -4.30 -17.21 -6.00
CA ALA A 50 -2.99 -17.77 -6.36
C ALA A 50 -2.51 -18.80 -5.32
N MET A 51 -2.54 -18.45 -4.03
CA MET A 51 -2.15 -19.34 -2.96
C MET A 51 -3.03 -20.60 -2.88
N SER A 52 -4.34 -20.47 -3.09
CA SER A 52 -5.26 -21.61 -3.10
C SER A 52 -4.99 -22.60 -4.24
N LEU A 53 -4.38 -22.13 -5.32
CA LEU A 53 -3.90 -22.92 -6.45
C LEU A 53 -2.47 -23.43 -6.29
N GLY A 54 -1.87 -23.25 -5.10
CA GLY A 54 -0.50 -23.68 -4.79
C GLY A 54 0.59 -22.83 -5.43
N LYS A 55 0.30 -21.56 -5.82
CA LYS A 55 1.29 -20.69 -6.44
C LYS A 55 2.02 -19.86 -5.42
N HIS A 56 3.35 -19.71 -5.60
CA HIS A 56 4.13 -18.74 -4.84
C HIS A 56 3.75 -17.32 -5.25
N VAL A 57 3.86 -16.37 -4.32
CA VAL A 57 3.36 -15.00 -4.56
C VAL A 57 4.38 -13.94 -4.16
N TYR A 58 4.67 -13.05 -5.10
CA TYR A 58 5.22 -11.74 -4.81
C TYR A 58 4.11 -10.71 -5.00
N VAL A 59 3.74 -9.97 -3.95
CA VAL A 59 2.68 -8.96 -4.02
C VAL A 59 3.22 -7.60 -3.61
N GLU A 60 2.92 -6.56 -4.41
CA GLU A 60 3.34 -5.20 -4.11
C GLU A 60 2.73 -4.67 -2.79
N LYS A 61 3.38 -3.69 -2.23
CA LYS A 61 2.88 -2.96 -1.04
C LYS A 61 1.73 -1.98 -1.44
N PRO A 62 0.81 -1.69 -0.53
CA PRO A 62 0.58 -2.35 0.76
C PRO A 62 0.08 -3.78 0.57
N LEU A 63 0.39 -4.67 1.50
CA LEU A 63 0.06 -6.10 1.39
C LEU A 63 -1.43 -6.32 1.12
N ALA A 64 -2.28 -5.64 1.87
CA ALA A 64 -3.72 -5.62 1.71
C ALA A 64 -4.30 -4.32 2.29
N ARG A 65 -5.61 -4.13 2.20
CA ARG A 65 -6.28 -2.90 2.68
C ARG A 65 -6.74 -2.96 4.13
N THR A 66 -6.84 -4.13 4.70
CA THR A 66 -7.32 -4.32 6.07
C THR A 66 -6.42 -5.27 6.84
N PHE A 67 -6.41 -5.12 8.17
CA PHE A 67 -5.70 -6.02 9.06
C PHE A 67 -6.16 -7.49 8.90
N ILE A 68 -7.46 -7.71 8.80
CA ILE A 68 -8.04 -9.05 8.60
C ILE A 68 -7.57 -9.68 7.29
N GLU A 69 -7.50 -8.90 6.19
CA GLU A 69 -6.97 -9.40 4.92
C GLU A 69 -5.51 -9.85 5.06
N CYS A 70 -4.67 -9.08 5.76
CA CYS A 70 -3.28 -9.46 6.04
C CYS A 70 -3.19 -10.76 6.84
N GLU A 71 -3.98 -10.90 7.91
CA GLU A 71 -4.01 -12.13 8.71
C GLU A 71 -4.45 -13.34 7.90
N LEU A 72 -5.50 -13.21 7.09
CA LEU A 72 -5.99 -14.28 6.23
C LEU A 72 -4.94 -14.71 5.19
N MET A 73 -4.19 -13.76 4.64
CA MET A 73 -3.08 -14.07 3.73
C MET A 73 -1.95 -14.82 4.43
N MET A 74 -1.58 -14.44 5.66
CA MET A 74 -0.58 -15.15 6.45
C MET A 74 -1.02 -16.59 6.78
N GLN A 75 -2.30 -16.77 7.13
CA GLN A 75 -2.88 -18.09 7.38
C GLN A 75 -2.93 -18.94 6.11
N ALA A 76 -3.30 -18.35 4.97
CA ALA A 76 -3.34 -19.02 3.68
C ALA A 76 -1.95 -19.48 3.22
N ALA A 77 -0.92 -18.64 3.38
CA ALA A 77 0.46 -19.01 3.06
C ALA A 77 0.90 -20.28 3.82
N LYS A 78 0.59 -20.36 5.11
CA LYS A 78 0.85 -21.57 5.93
C LYS A 78 0.01 -22.76 5.48
N LYS A 79 -1.28 -22.54 5.26
CA LYS A 79 -2.23 -23.60 4.88
C LYS A 79 -1.87 -24.27 3.56
N TYR A 80 -1.47 -23.47 2.58
CA TYR A 80 -1.15 -23.98 1.23
C TYR A 80 0.33 -24.30 1.03
N GLY A 81 1.19 -24.02 2.01
CA GLY A 81 2.61 -24.32 1.97
C GLY A 81 3.37 -23.56 0.88
N VAL A 82 2.95 -22.33 0.59
CA VAL A 82 3.55 -21.50 -0.47
C VAL A 82 4.49 -20.44 0.09
N VAL A 83 5.48 -20.06 -0.70
CA VAL A 83 6.39 -18.94 -0.38
C VAL A 83 5.72 -17.64 -0.78
N THR A 84 5.78 -16.65 0.10
CA THR A 84 5.21 -15.32 -0.13
C THR A 84 6.23 -14.23 0.18
N GLN A 85 6.20 -13.14 -0.59
CA GLN A 85 7.02 -11.95 -0.38
C GLN A 85 6.17 -10.71 -0.66
N MET A 86 6.21 -9.74 0.26
CA MET A 86 5.70 -8.40 -0.01
C MET A 86 6.78 -7.56 -0.72
N GLY A 87 6.37 -6.76 -1.70
CA GLY A 87 7.23 -5.89 -2.49
C GLY A 87 7.63 -4.61 -1.76
N ASN A 88 8.41 -4.72 -0.70
CA ASN A 88 9.00 -3.58 -0.02
C ASN A 88 10.48 -3.40 -0.44
N GLN A 89 10.69 -2.64 -1.53
CA GLN A 89 11.99 -2.48 -2.16
C GLN A 89 13.02 -1.81 -1.26
N GLY A 90 12.58 -0.99 -0.28
CA GLY A 90 13.44 -0.33 0.69
C GLY A 90 14.39 -1.27 1.44
N HIS A 91 13.98 -2.53 1.65
CA HIS A 91 14.83 -3.57 2.26
C HIS A 91 16.06 -3.97 1.43
N SER A 92 16.14 -3.56 0.19
CA SER A 92 17.27 -3.83 -0.71
C SER A 92 18.14 -2.59 -0.97
N GLU A 93 17.84 -1.47 -0.33
CA GLU A 93 18.54 -0.20 -0.53
C GLU A 93 19.66 0.02 0.49
N ALA A 94 20.64 0.84 0.12
CA ALA A 94 21.83 1.09 0.94
C ALA A 94 21.52 1.70 2.31
N ASN A 95 20.52 2.57 2.39
CA ASN A 95 20.07 3.21 3.63
C ASN A 95 19.53 2.20 4.65
N TYR A 96 18.86 1.14 4.21
CA TYR A 96 18.41 0.05 5.08
C TYR A 96 19.60 -0.62 5.79
N PHE A 97 20.62 -1.01 5.03
CA PHE A 97 21.83 -1.65 5.59
C PHE A 97 22.65 -0.67 6.44
N GLN A 98 22.68 0.60 6.09
CA GLN A 98 23.33 1.64 6.89
C GLN A 98 22.64 1.83 8.24
N PHE A 99 21.32 1.90 8.26
CA PHE A 99 20.55 2.01 9.51
C PHE A 99 20.80 0.78 10.40
N LYS A 100 20.79 -0.41 9.81
CA LYS A 100 21.13 -1.65 10.51
C LYS A 100 22.51 -1.58 11.16
N ALA A 101 23.53 -1.19 10.42
CA ALA A 101 24.90 -1.05 10.93
C ALA A 101 25.00 -0.05 12.08
N TRP A 102 24.33 1.09 11.99
CA TRP A 102 24.29 2.10 13.06
C TRP A 102 23.58 1.60 14.31
N LYS A 103 22.50 0.83 14.14
CA LYS A 103 21.79 0.22 15.26
C LYS A 103 22.65 -0.83 15.96
N GLU A 104 23.31 -1.70 15.20
CA GLU A 104 24.21 -2.73 15.72
C GLU A 104 25.46 -2.13 16.43
N ALA A 105 25.97 -1.02 15.90
CA ALA A 105 27.07 -0.26 16.52
C ALA A 105 26.67 0.55 17.77
N GLY A 106 25.37 0.59 18.11
CA GLY A 106 24.86 1.37 19.25
C GLY A 106 24.85 2.88 19.04
N ILE A 107 24.98 3.35 17.79
CA ILE A 107 24.84 4.78 17.43
C ILE A 107 23.37 5.20 17.56
N ILE A 108 22.46 4.38 17.00
CA ILE A 108 21.01 4.56 17.15
C ILE A 108 20.56 3.82 18.40
N LYS A 109 20.33 4.54 19.47
CA LYS A 109 19.89 4.01 20.77
C LYS A 109 18.99 5.01 21.48
N ASP A 110 18.24 4.54 22.46
CA ASP A 110 17.36 5.33 23.33
C ASP A 110 16.40 6.25 22.57
N VAL A 111 15.94 5.80 21.40
CA VAL A 111 15.04 6.57 20.53
C VAL A 111 13.67 6.69 21.20
N THR A 112 13.21 7.91 21.41
CA THR A 112 11.91 8.23 22.05
C THR A 112 10.92 8.88 21.12
N ALA A 113 11.39 9.42 19.97
CA ALA A 113 10.54 10.05 18.98
C ALA A 113 11.08 9.83 17.57
N ILE A 114 10.17 9.67 16.61
CA ILE A 114 10.46 9.63 15.19
C ILE A 114 9.52 10.59 14.48
N THR A 115 10.07 11.45 13.64
CA THR A 115 9.32 12.25 12.68
C THR A 115 9.41 11.60 11.32
N ALA A 116 8.29 11.21 10.77
CA ALA A 116 8.16 10.61 9.45
C ALA A 116 7.30 11.51 8.56
N HIS A 117 7.77 11.85 7.37
CA HIS A 117 7.02 12.78 6.53
C HIS A 117 7.10 12.47 5.05
N MET A 118 6.03 12.82 4.37
CA MET A 118 5.92 12.85 2.93
C MET A 118 5.40 14.23 2.50
N ASN A 119 6.28 15.07 1.96
CA ASN A 119 6.00 16.47 1.61
C ASN A 119 5.29 16.62 0.24
N SER A 120 4.28 15.83 -0.01
CA SER A 120 3.54 15.86 -1.26
C SER A 120 2.08 15.47 -1.04
N ALA A 121 1.16 16.22 -1.64
CA ALA A 121 -0.26 15.86 -1.71
C ALA A 121 -0.54 14.78 -2.77
N ARG A 122 0.34 13.81 -2.93
CA ARG A 122 0.35 12.82 -4.02
C ARG A 122 -0.95 12.05 -4.20
N ARG A 123 -1.74 11.93 -3.14
CA ARG A 123 -2.98 11.17 -3.13
C ARG A 123 -4.18 12.09 -2.93
N TRP A 124 -4.01 13.37 -3.28
CA TRP A 124 -5.04 14.38 -3.33
C TRP A 124 -5.06 15.06 -4.70
N HIS A 125 -6.24 15.20 -5.29
CA HIS A 125 -6.43 15.74 -6.63
C HIS A 125 -7.26 17.02 -6.69
N GLY A 126 -7.53 17.64 -5.55
CA GLY A 126 -8.29 18.90 -5.48
C GLY A 126 -9.79 18.73 -5.63
N TRP A 127 -10.33 17.53 -5.36
CA TRP A 127 -11.77 17.33 -5.38
C TRP A 127 -12.50 18.15 -4.32
N ASP A 128 -13.77 18.46 -4.60
CA ASP A 128 -14.60 19.16 -3.65
C ASP A 128 -14.86 18.31 -2.39
N VAL A 129 -14.35 18.78 -1.25
CA VAL A 129 -14.53 18.12 0.05
C VAL A 129 -16.00 18.09 0.51
N ASN A 130 -16.87 18.91 -0.08
CA ASN A 130 -18.29 18.97 0.24
C ASN A 130 -19.15 18.05 -0.65
N MET A 131 -18.54 17.26 -1.52
CA MET A 131 -19.29 16.33 -2.37
C MET A 131 -20.17 15.41 -1.52
N LYS A 132 -21.39 15.14 -2.02
CA LYS A 132 -22.39 14.31 -1.34
C LYS A 132 -22.52 12.93 -1.97
N ASP A 133 -22.05 12.77 -3.19
CA ASP A 133 -22.12 11.56 -3.98
C ASP A 133 -20.81 11.33 -4.71
N PHE A 134 -20.61 10.11 -5.20
CA PHE A 134 -19.49 9.80 -6.09
C PHE A 134 -19.60 10.56 -7.42
N PRO A 135 -18.48 10.72 -8.16
CA PRO A 135 -18.48 11.33 -9.47
C PRO A 135 -19.51 10.70 -10.41
N ARG A 136 -20.03 11.51 -11.34
CA ARG A 136 -21.02 11.06 -12.32
C ARG A 136 -20.49 9.91 -13.18
N ALA A 137 -21.43 9.05 -13.60
CA ALA A 137 -21.11 7.96 -14.52
C ALA A 137 -20.55 8.49 -15.85
N GLU A 138 -19.51 7.82 -16.33
CA GLU A 138 -18.92 8.04 -17.65
C GLU A 138 -18.91 6.74 -18.45
N THR A 139 -18.69 6.86 -19.76
CA THR A 139 -18.53 5.69 -20.64
C THR A 139 -17.23 4.96 -20.30
N VAL A 140 -17.33 3.66 -20.03
CA VAL A 140 -16.15 2.81 -19.80
C VAL A 140 -15.31 2.76 -21.07
N PRO A 141 -13.99 3.07 -21.01
CA PRO A 141 -13.11 2.91 -22.16
C PRO A 141 -13.11 1.48 -22.69
N ALA A 142 -13.14 1.30 -24.00
CA ALA A 142 -13.16 -0.04 -24.62
C ALA A 142 -11.96 -0.94 -24.25
N THR A 143 -10.88 -0.34 -23.76
CA THR A 143 -9.68 -1.05 -23.30
C THR A 143 -9.69 -1.43 -21.83
N LEU A 144 -10.76 -1.10 -21.08
CA LEU A 144 -10.89 -1.34 -19.66
C LEU A 144 -12.05 -2.30 -19.39
N ASP A 145 -11.75 -3.41 -18.73
CA ASP A 145 -12.76 -4.25 -18.09
C ASP A 145 -13.02 -3.67 -16.68
N TRP A 146 -14.09 -2.86 -16.57
CA TRP A 146 -14.40 -2.14 -15.35
C TRP A 146 -14.85 -3.06 -14.21
N ASP A 147 -15.59 -4.12 -14.52
CA ASP A 147 -16.00 -5.12 -13.53
C ASP A 147 -14.79 -5.86 -12.94
N CYS A 148 -13.90 -6.32 -13.81
CA CYS A 148 -12.66 -6.96 -13.37
C CYS A 148 -11.76 -5.99 -12.58
N TRP A 149 -11.71 -4.70 -12.96
CA TRP A 149 -10.94 -3.68 -12.24
C TRP A 149 -11.49 -3.40 -10.85
N GLN A 150 -12.82 -3.33 -10.69
CA GLN A 150 -13.45 -3.16 -9.37
C GLN A 150 -13.23 -4.37 -8.46
N GLY A 151 -13.14 -5.57 -9.02
CA GLY A 151 -12.92 -6.80 -8.27
C GLY A 151 -14.00 -7.05 -7.23
N ALA A 152 -13.61 -7.26 -5.97
CA ALA A 152 -14.52 -7.55 -4.85
C ALA A 152 -15.11 -6.28 -4.18
N ARG A 153 -14.96 -5.12 -4.80
CA ARG A 153 -15.54 -3.87 -4.25
C ARG A 153 -17.03 -3.73 -4.66
N PRO A 154 -17.82 -2.92 -3.93
CA PRO A 154 -19.20 -2.64 -4.32
C PRO A 154 -19.26 -2.14 -5.76
N GLN A 155 -20.23 -2.64 -6.53
CA GLN A 155 -20.44 -2.25 -7.92
C GLN A 155 -20.75 -0.77 -8.02
N ARG A 156 -20.04 -0.07 -8.91
CA ARG A 156 -20.13 1.37 -9.11
C ARG A 156 -19.98 1.72 -10.57
N SER A 157 -20.66 2.77 -11.00
CA SER A 157 -20.46 3.32 -12.33
C SER A 157 -19.03 3.82 -12.49
N TYR A 158 -18.50 3.66 -13.69
CA TYR A 158 -17.16 4.14 -14.03
C TYR A 158 -17.09 5.67 -14.01
N ASN A 159 -15.97 6.18 -13.52
CA ASN A 159 -15.53 7.55 -13.72
C ASN A 159 -13.99 7.57 -13.81
N HIS A 160 -13.42 8.45 -14.62
CA HIS A 160 -11.97 8.54 -14.84
C HIS A 160 -11.17 8.89 -13.57
N ASP A 161 -11.82 9.52 -12.59
CA ASP A 161 -11.21 9.84 -11.29
C ASP A 161 -10.91 8.60 -10.42
N PHE A 162 -11.43 7.44 -10.79
CA PHE A 162 -11.12 6.19 -10.09
C PHE A 162 -9.90 5.44 -10.64
N ILE A 163 -9.32 5.89 -11.76
CA ILE A 163 -8.22 5.18 -12.44
C ILE A 163 -6.95 6.05 -12.52
N ASN A 164 -5.92 5.59 -13.22
CA ASN A 164 -4.68 6.32 -13.50
C ASN A 164 -3.92 6.81 -12.25
N GLY A 165 -3.94 6.01 -11.17
CA GLY A 165 -3.29 6.36 -9.92
C GLY A 165 -4.20 7.16 -8.96
N GLN A 166 -5.27 7.75 -9.45
CA GLN A 166 -6.28 8.47 -8.67
C GLN A 166 -6.99 7.56 -7.64
N TRP A 167 -7.14 6.27 -7.96
CA TRP A 167 -7.73 5.26 -7.09
C TRP A 167 -7.15 5.27 -5.67
N ARG A 168 -5.90 5.70 -5.49
CA ARG A 168 -5.24 5.75 -4.19
C ARG A 168 -5.87 6.70 -3.20
N CYS A 169 -6.57 7.72 -3.69
CA CYS A 169 -7.29 8.68 -2.86
C CYS A 169 -8.62 8.16 -2.31
N TRP A 170 -9.26 7.24 -3.02
CA TRP A 170 -10.59 6.78 -2.66
C TRP A 170 -10.54 5.68 -1.61
N TYR A 171 -11.34 5.80 -0.55
CA TYR A 171 -11.41 4.78 0.52
C TYR A 171 -11.76 3.39 0.00
N GLU A 172 -12.51 3.29 -1.09
CA GLU A 172 -12.88 1.98 -1.65
C GLU A 172 -11.73 1.28 -2.36
N TYR A 173 -10.75 2.00 -2.88
CA TYR A 173 -9.76 1.44 -3.78
C TYR A 173 -8.32 1.52 -3.26
N GLY A 174 -7.98 2.55 -2.50
CA GLY A 174 -6.63 2.81 -2.03
C GLY A 174 -6.49 2.88 -0.53
N MET A 175 -5.31 3.32 -0.10
CA MET A 175 -4.88 3.44 1.28
C MET A 175 -4.39 4.84 1.66
N GLY A 176 -4.58 5.84 0.78
CA GLY A 176 -4.10 7.20 0.99
C GLY A 176 -2.58 7.34 1.04
N ALA A 177 -2.10 8.49 1.50
CA ALA A 177 -0.67 8.77 1.53
C ALA A 177 0.09 7.88 2.53
N LEU A 178 -0.44 7.70 3.73
CA LEU A 178 0.18 6.88 4.76
C LEU A 178 0.29 5.41 4.32
N GLY A 179 -0.79 4.81 3.80
CA GLY A 179 -0.76 3.42 3.35
C GLY A 179 0.15 3.19 2.14
N ASP A 180 0.24 4.16 1.23
CA ASP A 180 1.10 4.06 0.05
C ASP A 180 2.60 4.29 0.38
N TRP A 181 2.91 5.23 1.27
CA TRP A 181 4.29 5.65 1.56
C TRP A 181 4.80 5.31 2.95
N GLY A 182 3.94 5.10 3.92
CA GLY A 182 4.34 4.70 5.27
C GLY A 182 5.16 3.43 5.28
N ALA A 183 4.80 2.46 4.43
CA ALA A 183 5.54 1.22 4.23
C ALA A 183 6.98 1.43 3.71
N HIS A 184 7.30 2.57 3.12
CA HIS A 184 8.66 2.91 2.68
C HIS A 184 9.41 3.76 3.69
N ILE A 185 8.72 4.66 4.39
CA ILE A 185 9.33 5.70 5.23
C ILE A 185 9.50 5.22 6.67
N ILE A 186 8.52 4.49 7.21
CA ILE A 186 8.51 4.05 8.62
C ILE A 186 9.15 2.68 8.79
N ASP A 187 9.13 1.84 7.77
CA ASP A 187 9.41 0.42 7.82
C ASP A 187 10.79 0.08 8.43
N THR A 188 11.85 0.72 7.97
CA THR A 188 13.22 0.50 8.49
C THR A 188 13.30 0.74 9.99
N ALA A 189 12.71 1.84 10.46
CA ALA A 189 12.66 2.15 11.89
C ALA A 189 11.77 1.16 12.64
N HIS A 190 10.64 0.77 12.05
CA HIS A 190 9.71 -0.19 12.63
C HIS A 190 10.39 -1.54 12.88
N GLU A 191 11.15 -2.05 11.92
CA GLU A 191 11.86 -3.32 12.03
C GLU A 191 13.00 -3.24 13.06
N PHE A 192 13.96 -2.35 12.85
CA PHE A 192 15.19 -2.33 13.66
C PHE A 192 14.99 -1.81 15.10
N LEU A 193 13.94 -1.07 15.37
CA LEU A 193 13.56 -0.69 16.73
C LEU A 193 12.52 -1.65 17.33
N GLU A 194 12.18 -2.74 16.65
CA GLU A 194 11.25 -3.79 17.11
C GLU A 194 9.93 -3.20 17.62
N LEU A 195 9.31 -2.29 16.86
CA LEU A 195 8.18 -1.48 17.36
C LEU A 195 6.93 -2.31 17.67
N GLY A 196 6.62 -3.32 16.85
CA GLY A 196 5.39 -4.09 16.99
C GLY A 196 4.15 -3.26 16.65
N LEU A 197 3.06 -3.48 17.36
CA LEU A 197 1.82 -2.73 17.16
C LEU A 197 1.77 -1.52 18.10
N PRO A 198 1.30 -0.35 17.62
CA PRO A 198 1.05 0.78 18.50
C PRO A 198 -0.13 0.45 19.43
N TYR A 199 -0.09 0.93 20.65
CA TYR A 199 -1.21 0.83 21.59
C TYR A 199 -2.23 1.98 21.43
N GLU A 200 -1.80 3.06 20.76
CA GLU A 200 -2.64 4.22 20.46
C GLU A 200 -2.28 4.79 19.09
N VAL A 201 -3.31 5.15 18.33
CA VAL A 201 -3.21 5.89 17.07
C VAL A 201 -4.09 7.14 17.19
N ASN A 202 -3.49 8.31 17.15
CA ASN A 202 -4.17 9.58 17.34
C ASN A 202 -4.06 10.45 16.08
N PRO A 203 -5.17 10.72 15.36
CA PRO A 203 -5.19 11.71 14.29
C PRO A 203 -5.15 13.12 14.86
N VAL A 204 -3.99 13.75 14.83
CA VAL A 204 -3.77 15.11 15.36
C VAL A 204 -4.37 16.17 14.44
N LYS A 205 -4.24 15.97 13.11
CA LYS A 205 -4.75 16.88 12.09
C LYS A 205 -5.20 16.08 10.89
N LEU A 206 -6.40 16.37 10.40
CA LEU A 206 -6.92 15.87 9.15
C LEU A 206 -7.57 17.03 8.40
N SER A 207 -7.15 17.31 7.18
CA SER A 207 -7.74 18.37 6.37
C SER A 207 -8.01 17.91 4.94
N GLY A 208 -9.05 18.49 4.34
CA GLY A 208 -9.44 18.17 2.96
C GLY A 208 -9.88 16.72 2.78
N HIS A 209 -10.70 16.18 3.69
CA HIS A 209 -11.24 14.82 3.62
C HIS A 209 -12.77 14.80 3.80
N ASN A 210 -13.37 13.71 3.41
CA ASN A 210 -14.79 13.43 3.64
C ASN A 210 -15.02 11.90 3.75
N SER A 211 -16.24 11.42 3.57
CA SER A 211 -16.58 9.99 3.63
C SER A 211 -16.17 9.19 2.39
N PHE A 212 -15.63 9.80 1.35
CA PHE A 212 -15.30 9.14 0.07
C PHE A 212 -13.79 8.96 -0.14
N PHE A 213 -12.97 9.91 0.30
CA PHE A 213 -11.55 9.94 0.01
C PHE A 213 -10.68 10.38 1.20
N PHE A 214 -9.42 9.99 1.16
CA PHE A 214 -8.42 10.28 2.16
C PHE A 214 -8.09 11.77 2.24
N PRO A 215 -7.57 12.27 3.38
CA PRO A 215 -7.21 13.67 3.57
C PRO A 215 -6.22 14.20 2.52
N MET A 216 -6.34 15.48 2.21
CA MET A 216 -5.32 16.25 1.49
C MET A 216 -4.03 16.32 2.28
N SER A 217 -4.14 16.47 3.60
CA SER A 217 -3.02 16.42 4.53
C SER A 217 -3.42 15.78 5.84
N SER A 218 -2.49 15.06 6.47
CA SER A 218 -2.70 14.46 7.77
C SER A 218 -1.48 14.54 8.66
N THR A 219 -1.72 14.66 9.98
CA THR A 219 -0.74 14.42 11.02
C THR A 219 -1.30 13.36 11.95
N ILE A 220 -0.59 12.24 12.06
CA ILE A 220 -1.02 11.07 12.83
C ILE A 220 0.11 10.65 13.77
N CYS A 221 -0.20 10.55 15.06
CA CYS A 221 0.73 10.07 16.08
C CYS A 221 0.44 8.60 16.39
N PHE A 222 1.48 7.77 16.33
CA PHE A 222 1.45 6.37 16.74
C PHE A 222 2.29 6.21 18.00
N ARG A 223 1.71 5.65 19.07
CA ARG A 223 2.40 5.45 20.34
C ARG A 223 2.73 3.99 20.56
N PHE A 224 3.98 3.73 20.86
CA PHE A 224 4.51 2.38 21.11
C PHE A 224 4.97 2.23 22.56
N PRO A 225 4.72 1.08 23.18
CA PRO A 225 5.12 0.86 24.56
C PRO A 225 6.63 0.69 24.71
N LYS A 226 7.13 0.75 25.92
CA LYS A 226 8.49 0.30 26.24
C LYS A 226 8.70 -1.16 25.80
N ARG A 227 9.83 -1.45 25.17
CA ARG A 227 10.19 -2.77 24.63
C ARG A 227 11.56 -3.19 25.14
N LYS A 228 11.62 -4.30 25.90
CA LYS A 228 12.90 -4.79 26.44
C LYS A 228 13.73 -3.65 27.06
N ASN A 229 14.90 -3.35 26.45
CA ASN A 229 15.80 -2.27 26.88
C ASN A 229 15.59 -0.95 26.12
N MET A 230 14.55 -0.85 25.28
CA MET A 230 14.23 0.35 24.52
C MET A 230 13.09 1.15 25.17
N PRO A 231 13.17 2.47 25.21
CA PRO A 231 12.11 3.31 25.80
C PRO A 231 10.79 3.21 25.04
N ALA A 232 9.73 3.75 25.61
CA ALA A 232 8.52 4.07 24.86
C ALA A 232 8.85 5.07 23.76
N LEU A 233 8.13 5.02 22.65
CA LEU A 233 8.43 5.80 21.46
C LEU A 233 7.15 6.27 20.79
N ASP A 234 7.16 7.51 20.30
CA ASP A 234 6.12 8.06 19.46
C ASP A 234 6.65 8.24 18.02
N ILE A 235 5.85 7.80 17.03
CA ILE A 235 6.06 8.16 15.63
C ILE A 235 5.00 9.18 15.24
N THR A 236 5.41 10.34 14.77
CA THR A 236 4.50 11.31 14.19
C THR A 236 4.68 11.35 12.67
N TRP A 237 3.64 10.95 11.97
CA TRP A 237 3.53 10.98 10.53
C TRP A 237 2.96 12.31 10.06
N TYR A 238 3.55 12.87 9.00
CA TYR A 238 3.07 14.06 8.32
C TYR A 238 2.95 13.79 6.82
N ASP A 239 1.86 14.21 6.20
CA ASP A 239 1.70 14.25 4.75
C ASP A 239 0.94 15.50 4.31
N GLY A 240 1.10 15.84 3.03
CA GLY A 240 0.51 17.01 2.41
C GLY A 240 1.51 18.15 2.18
N ILE A 241 1.21 19.05 1.21
CA ILE A 241 2.15 20.09 0.76
C ILE A 241 2.44 21.11 1.89
N ASP A 242 1.41 21.49 2.65
CA ASP A 242 1.49 22.53 3.68
C ASP A 242 1.44 21.94 5.10
N ASN A 243 1.90 20.73 5.27
CA ASN A 243 1.86 20.01 6.53
C ASN A 243 3.18 19.29 6.79
N GLN A 244 4.25 20.04 6.80
CA GLN A 244 5.58 19.51 7.11
C GLN A 244 5.88 19.64 8.61
N PRO A 245 6.69 18.72 9.16
CA PRO A 245 7.16 18.85 10.53
C PRO A 245 8.11 20.05 10.66
N GLU A 246 8.12 20.65 11.84
CA GLU A 246 9.21 21.54 12.22
C GLU A 246 10.50 20.72 12.28
N LEU A 247 11.53 21.20 11.59
CA LEU A 247 12.85 20.58 11.68
C LEU A 247 13.54 21.02 12.95
N PRO A 248 14.32 20.15 13.63
CA PRO A 248 15.13 20.57 14.75
C PRO A 248 16.07 21.70 14.33
N GLU A 249 16.18 22.72 15.17
CA GLU A 249 17.25 23.73 14.99
C GLU A 249 18.59 23.02 15.11
N GLY A 250 19.40 23.07 14.03
CA GLY A 250 20.70 22.43 13.91
C GLY A 250 21.82 23.12 14.64
#